data_2d2506d08edba5d9822be0433c3fb01d
#
_entry.id   2d2506d08edba5d9822be0433c3fb01d
#
_cell.length_a   1.000
_cell.length_b   1.000
_cell.length_c   1.000
_cell.angle_alpha   90.00
_cell.angle_beta   90.00
_cell.angle_gamma   90.00
#
_symmetry.space_group_name_H-M   'P 1'
#
loop_
_entity.id
_entity.type
_entity.pdbx_description
1 polymer ?
#
loop_
_entity_poly.entity_id
_entity_poly.type
_entity_poly.pdbx_seq_one_letter_code
_entity_poly.pdbx_strand_id
1 'polypeptide(L)'
;MQEDESKIKWSQFLAGDNEAYCWIYKVYIQMLFRYGHSFTSDTELIKDCIQDVFTGLYKNRKQLITPKNIKVYLLVSLKNSLINALYREDRYTSYNHETVSFTLGLTVEEQYVTDELYTNQQRKIQEILNVLTPRQKEIIYLSLIHI
;
A
#
# COMPACT_ATOMS: atom_id res chain seq x y z
N MET A 1 -15.47 11.75 5.58
CA MET A 1 -15.91 12.32 4.30
C MET A 1 -15.40 11.52 3.10
N GLN A 2 -14.10 11.37 2.93
CA GLN A 2 -13.54 10.55 1.83
C GLN A 2 -13.97 9.09 1.91
N GLU A 3 -14.07 8.55 3.10
CA GLU A 3 -14.47 7.16 3.33
C GLU A 3 -15.92 6.90 2.90
N ASP A 4 -16.82 7.83 3.19
CA ASP A 4 -18.22 7.72 2.78
C ASP A 4 -18.37 7.84 1.26
N GLU A 5 -17.63 8.77 0.65
CA GLU A 5 -17.59 8.92 -0.80
C GLU A 5 -17.03 7.65 -1.46
N SER A 6 -16.00 7.06 -0.88
CA SER A 6 -15.40 5.83 -1.38
C SER A 6 -16.41 4.67 -1.37
N LYS A 7 -17.21 4.56 -0.33
CA LYS A 7 -18.25 3.52 -0.23
C LYS A 7 -19.34 3.70 -1.29
N ILE A 8 -19.73 4.94 -1.54
CA ILE A 8 -20.69 5.25 -2.60
C ILE A 8 -20.12 4.87 -3.96
N LYS A 9 -18.87 5.26 -4.24
CA LYS A 9 -18.20 4.93 -5.49
C LYS A 9 -17.99 3.42 -5.65
N TRP A 10 -17.69 2.73 -4.56
CA TRP A 10 -17.55 1.28 -4.59
C TRP A 10 -18.87 0.60 -4.97
N SER A 11 -19.98 1.02 -4.37
CA SER A 11 -21.30 0.49 -4.70
C SER A 11 -21.65 0.75 -6.16
N GLN A 12 -21.34 1.94 -6.68
CA GLN A 12 -21.55 2.28 -8.09
C GLN A 12 -20.70 1.41 -9.00
N PHE A 13 -19.43 1.17 -8.63
CA PHE A 13 -18.55 0.26 -9.35
C PHE A 13 -19.11 -1.16 -9.40
N LEU A 14 -19.57 -1.68 -8.28
CA LEU A 14 -20.18 -3.02 -8.23
C LEU A 14 -21.42 -3.13 -9.10
N ALA A 15 -22.15 -2.02 -9.28
CA ALA A 15 -23.32 -1.94 -10.16
C ALA A 15 -22.95 -1.77 -11.65
N GLY A 16 -21.65 -1.65 -11.96
CA GLY A 16 -21.18 -1.58 -13.34
C GLY A 16 -20.74 -0.20 -13.83
N ASP A 17 -20.64 0.78 -12.91
CA ASP A 17 -20.23 2.15 -13.27
C ASP A 17 -18.71 2.21 -13.45
N ASN A 18 -18.27 2.37 -14.69
CA ASN A 18 -16.84 2.45 -15.04
C ASN A 18 -16.20 3.75 -14.57
N GLU A 19 -16.94 4.84 -14.49
CA GLU A 19 -16.42 6.10 -13.94
C GLU A 19 -16.10 5.98 -12.46
N ALA A 20 -16.96 5.27 -11.72
CA ALA A 20 -16.70 4.99 -10.29
C ALA A 20 -15.44 4.13 -10.13
N TYR A 21 -15.24 3.14 -10.98
CA TYR A 21 -14.01 2.32 -11.00
C TYR A 21 -12.77 3.19 -11.22
N CYS A 22 -12.80 4.07 -12.20
CA CYS A 22 -11.70 5.00 -12.47
C CYS A 22 -11.45 5.95 -11.30
N TRP A 23 -12.51 6.42 -10.65
CA TRP A 23 -12.40 7.28 -9.48
C TRP A 23 -11.65 6.57 -8.34
N ILE A 24 -12.01 5.32 -8.06
CA ILE A 24 -11.35 4.52 -7.02
C ILE A 24 -9.86 4.36 -7.33
N TYR A 25 -9.54 4.05 -8.59
CA TYR A 25 -8.16 3.94 -9.04
C TYR A 25 -7.37 5.23 -8.78
N LYS A 26 -7.91 6.35 -9.23
CA LYS A 26 -7.23 7.66 -9.12
C LYS A 26 -7.02 8.08 -7.67
N VAL A 27 -7.99 7.82 -6.81
CA VAL A 27 -7.91 8.22 -5.39
C VAL A 27 -6.89 7.40 -4.63
N TYR A 28 -6.77 6.11 -4.92
CA TYR A 28 -5.95 5.20 -4.11
C TYR A 28 -4.61 4.84 -4.73
N ILE A 29 -4.34 5.18 -6.00
CA ILE A 29 -3.12 4.75 -6.69
C ILE A 29 -1.84 5.22 -6.00
N GLN A 30 -1.80 6.47 -5.54
CA GLN A 30 -0.63 7.03 -4.86
C GLN A 30 -0.33 6.30 -3.56
N MET A 31 -1.36 6.05 -2.77
CA MET A 31 -1.24 5.33 -1.51
C MET A 31 -0.73 3.90 -1.74
N LEU A 32 -1.26 3.23 -2.75
CA LEU A 32 -0.84 1.88 -3.11
C LEU A 32 0.63 1.84 -3.55
N PHE A 33 1.05 2.82 -4.34
CA PHE A 33 2.45 2.94 -4.74
C PHE A 33 3.38 3.09 -3.55
N ARG A 34 3.04 3.99 -2.63
CA ARG A 34 3.85 4.22 -1.42
C ARG A 34 3.96 2.96 -0.58
N TYR A 35 2.84 2.28 -0.40
CA TYR A 35 2.82 1.04 0.37
C TYR A 35 3.65 -0.05 -0.32
N GLY A 36 3.53 -0.16 -1.65
CA GLY A 36 4.32 -1.11 -2.43
C GLY A 36 5.83 -0.87 -2.28
N HIS A 37 6.25 0.39 -2.29
CA HIS A 37 7.66 0.76 -2.11
C HIS A 37 8.20 0.43 -0.72
N SER A 38 7.34 0.15 0.23
CA SER A 38 7.77 -0.32 1.55
C SER A 38 8.25 -1.77 1.53
N PHE A 39 7.94 -2.51 0.47
CA PHE A 39 8.33 -3.93 0.32
C PHE A 39 9.40 -4.14 -0.74
N THR A 40 9.45 -3.31 -1.76
CA THR A 40 10.40 -3.46 -2.87
C THR A 40 10.69 -2.10 -3.50
N SER A 41 11.87 -1.97 -4.08
CA SER A 41 12.24 -0.79 -4.87
C SER A 41 11.87 -0.94 -6.36
N ASP A 42 11.38 -2.09 -6.77
CA ASP A 42 11.03 -2.39 -8.16
C ASP A 42 9.69 -1.74 -8.52
N THR A 43 9.77 -0.54 -9.09
CA THR A 43 8.60 0.26 -9.47
C THR A 43 7.71 -0.45 -10.50
N GLU A 44 8.30 -1.12 -11.47
CA GLU A 44 7.56 -1.84 -12.51
C GLU A 44 6.76 -3.01 -11.93
N LEU A 45 7.37 -3.73 -10.98
CA LEU A 45 6.69 -4.81 -10.29
C LEU A 45 5.49 -4.29 -9.49
N ILE A 46 5.66 -3.14 -8.81
CA ILE A 46 4.57 -2.51 -8.06
C ILE A 46 3.42 -2.13 -9.00
N LYS A 47 3.74 -1.52 -10.14
CA LYS A 47 2.73 -1.17 -11.15
C LYS A 47 1.96 -2.39 -11.64
N ASP A 48 2.67 -3.47 -11.95
CA ASP A 48 2.06 -4.71 -12.41
C ASP A 48 1.13 -5.30 -11.36
N CYS A 49 1.55 -5.29 -10.10
CA CYS A 49 0.73 -5.81 -9.00
C CYS A 49 -0.51 -4.96 -8.75
N ILE A 50 -0.39 -3.63 -8.82
CA ILE A 50 -1.55 -2.72 -8.71
C ILE A 50 -2.53 -3.00 -9.85
N GLN A 51 -2.02 -3.14 -11.06
CA GLN A 51 -2.85 -3.46 -12.22
C GLN A 51 -3.58 -4.79 -12.05
N ASP A 52 -2.88 -5.80 -11.53
CA ASP A 52 -3.48 -7.11 -11.25
C ASP A 52 -4.60 -7.01 -10.21
N VAL A 53 -4.39 -6.21 -9.16
CA VAL A 53 -5.42 -5.98 -8.14
C VAL A 53 -6.67 -5.38 -8.77
N PHE A 54 -6.53 -4.31 -9.55
CA PHE A 54 -7.68 -3.65 -10.16
C PHE A 54 -8.34 -4.47 -11.26
N THR A 55 -7.56 -5.23 -12.02
CA THR A 55 -8.10 -6.18 -13.01
C THR A 55 -8.92 -7.25 -12.32
N GLY A 56 -8.42 -7.77 -11.20
CA GLY A 56 -9.15 -8.77 -10.40
C GLY A 56 -10.45 -8.23 -9.85
N LEU A 57 -10.43 -6.99 -9.35
CA LEU A 57 -11.64 -6.32 -8.88
C LEU A 57 -12.70 -6.22 -9.97
N TYR A 58 -12.29 -5.80 -11.16
CA TYR A 58 -13.20 -5.66 -12.29
C TYR A 58 -13.80 -7.00 -12.71
N LYS A 59 -12.97 -8.03 -12.81
CA LYS A 59 -13.42 -9.37 -13.21
C LYS A 59 -14.40 -9.98 -12.21
N ASN A 60 -14.17 -9.75 -10.94
CA ASN A 60 -14.94 -10.36 -9.86
C ASN A 60 -16.02 -9.44 -9.27
N ARG A 61 -16.30 -8.31 -9.89
CA ARG A 61 -17.19 -7.28 -9.33
C ARG A 61 -18.59 -7.80 -8.97
N LYS A 62 -19.08 -8.78 -9.71
CA LYS A 62 -20.41 -9.34 -9.44
C LYS A 62 -20.48 -10.17 -8.16
N GLN A 63 -19.33 -10.65 -7.70
CA GLN A 63 -19.22 -11.50 -6.51
C GLN A 63 -18.69 -10.73 -5.29
N LEU A 64 -18.22 -9.49 -5.50
CA LEU A 64 -17.63 -8.69 -4.45
C LEU A 64 -18.71 -8.01 -3.61
N ILE A 65 -18.41 -7.86 -2.33
CA ILE A 65 -19.19 -7.06 -1.40
C ILE A 65 -18.42 -5.79 -1.07
N THR A 66 -19.10 -4.79 -0.51
CA THR A 66 -18.43 -3.56 -0.06
C THR A 66 -17.64 -3.87 1.22
N PRO A 67 -16.30 -3.69 1.22
CA PRO A 67 -15.53 -3.92 2.42
C PRO A 67 -15.82 -2.85 3.49
N LYS A 68 -15.61 -3.20 4.75
CA LYS A 68 -15.75 -2.24 5.84
C LYS A 68 -14.77 -1.09 5.70
N ASN A 69 -13.55 -1.39 5.25
CA ASN A 69 -12.51 -0.40 5.03
C ASN A 69 -11.88 -0.65 3.66
N ILE A 70 -12.20 0.21 2.71
CA ILE A 70 -11.74 0.07 1.31
C ILE A 70 -10.23 0.23 1.23
N LYS A 71 -9.65 1.18 1.96
CA LYS A 71 -8.20 1.39 1.99
C LYS A 71 -7.46 0.13 2.40
N VAL A 72 -7.85 -0.44 3.54
CA VAL A 72 -7.22 -1.65 4.08
C VAL A 72 -7.39 -2.82 3.11
N TYR A 73 -8.57 -2.96 2.52
CA TYR A 73 -8.84 -4.00 1.55
C TYR A 73 -7.88 -3.92 0.36
N LEU A 74 -7.70 -2.72 -0.21
CA LEU A 74 -6.80 -2.51 -1.34
C LEU A 74 -5.34 -2.73 -0.95
N LEU A 75 -4.94 -2.26 0.23
CA LEU A 75 -3.57 -2.45 0.72
C LEU A 75 -3.24 -3.91 0.94
N VAL A 76 -4.15 -4.68 1.55
CA VAL A 76 -3.96 -6.12 1.77
C VAL A 76 -3.91 -6.86 0.43
N SER A 77 -4.77 -6.49 -0.52
CA SER A 77 -4.78 -7.09 -1.85
C SER A 77 -3.45 -6.85 -2.57
N LEU A 78 -2.92 -5.63 -2.49
CA LEU A 78 -1.62 -5.31 -3.09
C LEU A 78 -0.49 -6.06 -2.41
N LYS A 79 -0.48 -6.09 -1.08
CA LYS A 79 0.53 -6.82 -0.32
C LYS A 79 0.58 -8.28 -0.74
N ASN A 80 -0.58 -8.94 -0.81
CA ASN A 80 -0.65 -10.33 -1.22
C ASN A 80 -0.13 -10.55 -2.64
N SER A 81 -0.48 -9.66 -3.55
CA SER A 81 0.01 -9.71 -4.93
C SER A 81 1.54 -9.54 -5.00
N LEU A 82 2.08 -8.58 -4.25
CA LEU A 82 3.53 -8.32 -4.20
C LEU A 82 4.28 -9.49 -3.58
N ILE A 83 3.81 -10.02 -2.46
CA ILE A 83 4.45 -11.15 -1.79
C ILE A 83 4.49 -12.35 -2.72
N ASN A 84 3.39 -12.64 -3.40
CA ASN A 84 3.33 -13.75 -4.36
C ASN A 84 4.29 -13.54 -5.53
N ALA A 85 4.38 -12.32 -6.06
CA ALA A 85 5.29 -12.00 -7.16
C ALA A 85 6.75 -12.10 -6.73
N LEU A 86 7.10 -11.55 -5.57
CA LEU A 86 8.46 -11.61 -5.02
C LEU A 86 8.84 -13.04 -4.67
N TYR A 87 7.90 -13.83 -4.15
CA TYR A 87 8.14 -15.24 -3.85
C TYR A 87 8.41 -16.05 -5.11
N ARG A 88 7.72 -15.76 -6.20
CA ARG A 88 7.97 -16.42 -7.49
C ARG A 88 9.34 -16.09 -8.05
N GLU A 89 9.80 -14.85 -7.92
CA GLU A 89 11.15 -14.46 -8.29
C GLU A 89 12.20 -15.17 -7.43
N ASP A 90 11.94 -15.28 -6.13
CA ASP A 90 12.84 -15.94 -5.18
C ASP A 90 13.02 -17.43 -5.42
N ARG A 91 12.06 -18.09 -6.09
CA ARG A 91 12.22 -19.50 -6.50
C ARG A 91 13.43 -19.71 -7.40
N TYR A 92 13.79 -18.69 -8.15
CA TYR A 92 14.96 -18.74 -9.04
C TYR A 92 16.28 -18.38 -8.34
N THR A 93 16.21 -17.74 -7.18
CA THR A 93 17.37 -17.21 -6.47
C THR A 93 17.62 -17.83 -5.10
N SER A 94 16.79 -18.76 -4.66
CA SER A 94 16.90 -19.47 -3.36
C SER A 94 16.74 -18.58 -2.12
N TYR A 95 16.07 -17.46 -2.24
CA TYR A 95 15.74 -16.61 -1.08
C TYR A 95 14.51 -17.14 -0.35
N ASN A 96 14.51 -16.98 0.98
CA ASN A 96 13.41 -17.37 1.83
C ASN A 96 12.28 -16.33 1.82
N HIS A 97 11.06 -16.80 2.07
CA HIS A 97 9.86 -15.99 2.27
C HIS A 97 10.06 -14.88 3.31
N GLU A 98 11.02 -15.06 4.20
CA GLU A 98 11.34 -14.13 5.27
C GLU A 98 12.05 -12.85 4.81
N THR A 99 12.52 -12.80 3.54
CA THR A 99 13.23 -11.64 3.01
C THR A 99 12.33 -10.50 2.59
N VAL A 100 11.01 -10.74 2.46
CA VAL A 100 10.04 -9.70 2.12
C VAL A 100 9.60 -9.03 3.41
N SER A 101 10.26 -7.94 3.75
CA SER A 101 9.95 -7.20 4.98
C SER A 101 9.54 -5.77 4.67
N PHE A 102 8.60 -5.29 5.47
CA PHE A 102 8.14 -3.92 5.40
C PHE A 102 9.25 -2.95 5.84
N THR A 103 9.52 -1.95 5.03
CA THR A 103 10.51 -0.91 5.34
C THR A 103 9.83 0.45 5.30
N LEU A 104 9.86 1.15 6.43
CA LEU A 104 9.43 2.54 6.49
C LEU A 104 10.57 3.40 5.96
N GLY A 105 10.46 3.77 4.68
CA GLY A 105 11.40 4.70 4.07
C GLY A 105 10.97 6.13 4.33
N LEU A 106 11.89 6.95 4.83
CA LEU A 106 11.70 8.40 4.82
C LEU A 106 11.84 8.86 3.37
N THR A 107 10.90 9.68 2.91
CA THR A 107 10.97 10.20 1.55
C THR A 107 12.15 11.16 1.41
N VAL A 108 12.71 11.22 0.20
CA VAL A 108 13.85 12.11 -0.10
C VAL A 108 13.51 13.57 0.22
N GLU A 109 12.26 13.96 0.09
CA GLU A 109 11.78 15.30 0.40
C GLU A 109 11.99 15.67 1.86
N GLU A 110 11.92 14.71 2.77
CA GLU A 110 12.11 14.92 4.21
C GLU A 110 13.59 15.18 4.54
N GLN A 111 14.52 14.81 3.66
CA GLN A 111 15.95 15.02 3.86
C GLN A 111 16.39 16.47 3.61
N TYR A 112 15.57 17.28 2.98
CA TYR A 112 15.90 18.66 2.64
C TYR A 112 15.37 19.70 3.63
N VAL A 113 14.70 19.27 4.69
CA VAL A 113 14.24 20.20 5.73
C VAL A 113 15.42 20.56 6.62
N THR A 114 15.82 21.84 6.56
CA THR A 114 17.03 22.35 7.22
C THR A 114 16.83 22.88 8.63
N ASP A 115 15.66 22.68 9.23
CA ASP A 115 15.40 23.10 10.60
C ASP A 115 16.05 22.11 11.57
N GLU A 116 16.95 22.59 12.42
CA GLU A 116 17.65 21.75 13.40
C GLU A 116 16.69 21.05 14.36
N LEU A 117 15.62 21.73 14.80
CA LEU A 117 14.62 21.14 15.67
C LEU A 117 13.90 19.98 15.01
N TYR A 118 13.55 20.18 13.74
CA TYR A 118 12.90 19.14 12.94
C TYR A 118 13.84 17.96 12.73
N THR A 119 15.11 18.22 12.45
CA THR A 119 16.12 17.17 12.27
C THR A 119 16.31 16.34 13.54
N ASN A 120 16.31 16.99 14.71
CA ASN A 120 16.42 16.29 15.99
C ASN A 120 15.20 15.43 16.29
N GLN A 121 14.01 15.93 15.97
CA GLN A 121 12.77 15.16 16.13
C GLN A 121 12.73 13.96 15.18
N GLN A 122 13.16 14.16 13.94
CA GLN A 122 13.25 13.06 12.96
C GLN A 122 14.24 11.99 13.41
N ARG A 123 15.37 12.41 13.98
CA ARG A 123 16.38 11.47 14.48
C ARG A 123 15.83 10.63 15.62
N LYS A 124 15.10 11.25 16.56
CA LYS A 124 14.47 10.53 17.67
C LYS A 124 13.42 9.53 17.17
N ILE A 125 12.59 9.94 16.22
CA ILE A 125 11.59 9.07 15.62
C ILE A 125 12.28 7.91 14.90
N GLN A 126 13.36 8.19 14.16
CA GLN A 126 14.11 7.17 13.45
C GLN A 126 14.74 6.16 14.42
N GLU A 127 15.27 6.63 15.54
CA GLU A 127 15.83 5.76 16.59
C GLU A 127 14.76 4.85 17.19
N ILE A 128 13.56 5.39 17.45
CA ILE A 128 12.44 4.62 17.96
C ILE A 128 12.00 3.58 16.91
N LEU A 129 11.89 3.98 15.67
CA LEU A 129 11.48 3.08 14.58
C LEU A 129 12.50 1.98 14.33
N ASN A 130 13.78 2.25 14.52
CA ASN A 130 14.85 1.25 14.31
C ASN A 130 14.77 0.09 15.29
N VAL A 131 14.15 0.29 16.45
CA VAL A 131 13.98 -0.75 17.47
C VAL A 131 12.81 -1.68 17.13
N LEU A 132 11.89 -1.24 16.29
CA LEU A 132 10.69 -1.99 15.95
C LEU A 132 10.97 -3.05 14.89
N THR A 133 10.25 -4.16 14.99
CA THR A 133 10.27 -5.18 13.93
C THR A 133 9.58 -4.64 12.67
N PRO A 134 9.87 -5.22 11.48
CA PRO A 134 9.16 -4.81 10.27
C PRO A 134 7.64 -4.90 10.39
N ARG A 135 7.13 -5.94 11.04
CA ARG A 135 5.69 -6.10 11.26
C ARG A 135 5.11 -5.00 12.15
N GLN A 136 5.84 -4.60 13.19
CA GLN A 136 5.41 -3.50 14.05
C GLN A 136 5.37 -2.17 13.31
N LYS A 137 6.36 -1.91 12.44
CA LYS A 137 6.40 -0.72 11.58
C LYS A 137 5.20 -0.71 10.63
N GLU A 138 4.87 -1.84 10.05
CA GLU A 138 3.73 -1.99 9.15
C GLU A 138 2.41 -1.70 9.88
N ILE A 139 2.24 -2.22 11.09
CA ILE A 139 1.04 -1.98 11.90
C ILE A 139 0.87 -0.49 12.21
N ILE A 140 1.94 0.18 12.58
CA ILE A 140 1.92 1.63 12.83
C ILE A 140 1.56 2.39 11.56
N TYR A 141 2.15 2.04 10.43
CA TYR A 141 1.87 2.66 9.14
C TYR A 141 0.40 2.54 8.79
N LEU A 142 -0.16 1.34 8.89
CA LEU A 142 -1.57 1.10 8.59
C LEU A 142 -2.49 1.85 9.56
N SER A 143 -2.11 1.97 10.82
CA SER A 143 -2.88 2.72 11.83
C SER A 143 -2.92 4.21 11.51
N LEU A 144 -1.79 4.77 11.08
CA LEU A 144 -1.71 6.20 10.71
C LEU A 144 -2.50 6.52 9.46
N ILE A 145 -2.50 5.63 8.47
CA ILE A 145 -3.29 5.78 7.26
C ILE A 145 -4.79 5.76 7.58
N HIS A 146 -5.18 4.97 8.57
CA HIS A 146 -6.57 4.83 8.96
C HIS A 146 -7.13 6.08 9.67
N ILE A 147 -6.26 6.88 10.26
CA ILE A 147 -6.63 8.15 10.86
C ILE A 147 -6.80 9.23 9.78
#